data_e1484efe880a681e51e10f6b316b170b
#
_entry.id   e1484efe880a681e51e10f6b316b170b
#
_cell.length_a   1.000
_cell.length_b   1.000
_cell.length_c   1.000
_cell.angle_alpha   90.00
_cell.angle_beta   90.00
_cell.angle_gamma   90.00
#
_symmetry.space_group_name_H-M   'P 1'
#
loop_
_entity.id
_entity.type
_entity.pdbx_description
1 polymer ?
#
loop_
_entity_poly.entity_id
_entity_poly.type
_entity_poly.pdbx_seq_one_letter_code
_entity_poly.pdbx_strand_id
1 'polypeptide(L)'
;MRGMATIAVGDIHGNLRALDDLLCKVLAELKPEDVLVFLGDYIDRGSDSRGCLERIVRLREDADFQVLALQGNHEYWMLRSFRDHTRHYWLLGLEAFQTIASYSVEAVHYAAKSNVPGRLCSQRKRLFRMGFSSTCCP
;
A
#
# COMPACT_ATOMS: atom_id res chain seq x y z
N MET A 1 32.25 -8.16 19.27
CA MET A 1 31.17 -8.77 18.42
C MET A 1 29.90 -7.97 18.68
N ARG A 2 29.25 -7.45 17.63
CA ARG A 2 27.92 -6.84 17.74
C ARG A 2 26.90 -7.99 17.87
N GLY A 3 26.01 -7.94 18.84
CA GLY A 3 24.88 -8.88 18.94
C GLY A 3 23.88 -8.69 17.77
N MET A 4 22.91 -9.59 17.67
CA MET A 4 21.76 -9.49 16.74
C MET A 4 21.05 -8.13 16.90
N ALA A 5 20.78 -7.46 15.79
CA ALA A 5 20.04 -6.21 15.77
C ALA A 5 18.66 -6.43 15.16
N THR A 6 17.68 -5.64 15.62
CA THR A 6 16.36 -5.54 14.99
C THR A 6 16.16 -4.11 14.52
N ILE A 7 15.90 -3.94 13.22
CA ILE A 7 15.57 -2.65 12.62
C ILE A 7 14.09 -2.65 12.28
N ALA A 8 13.37 -1.61 12.72
CA ALA A 8 11.95 -1.44 12.41
C ALA A 8 11.75 -0.28 11.41
N VAL A 9 10.96 -0.52 10.38
CA VAL A 9 10.52 0.47 9.41
C VAL A 9 9.04 0.75 9.64
N GLY A 10 8.70 2.02 9.84
CA GLY A 10 7.33 2.49 10.06
C GLY A 10 6.53 2.65 8.78
N ASP A 11 5.55 3.56 8.81
CA ASP A 11 4.60 3.83 7.73
C ASP A 11 5.31 4.21 6.43
N ILE A 12 4.90 3.59 5.32
CA ILE A 12 5.46 3.79 3.98
C ILE A 12 4.47 4.54 3.08
N HIS A 13 3.21 4.16 3.16
CA HIS A 13 2.12 4.80 2.46
C HIS A 13 2.38 5.06 0.96
N GLY A 14 2.72 4.00 0.21
CA GLY A 14 2.88 4.09 -1.24
C GLY A 14 4.04 4.97 -1.71
N ASN A 15 4.99 5.31 -0.84
CA ASN A 15 6.16 6.11 -1.18
C ASN A 15 7.36 5.22 -1.51
N LEU A 16 7.32 4.58 -2.69
CA LEU A 16 8.35 3.64 -3.13
C LEU A 16 9.75 4.27 -3.14
N ARG A 17 9.86 5.53 -3.58
CA ARG A 17 11.16 6.20 -3.63
C ARG A 17 11.78 6.36 -2.24
N ALA A 18 10.98 6.82 -1.27
CA ALA A 18 11.49 6.95 0.10
C ALA A 18 11.82 5.59 0.73
N LEU A 19 11.05 4.53 0.39
CA LEU A 19 11.36 3.16 0.79
C LEU A 19 12.70 2.71 0.22
N ASP A 20 12.95 2.90 -1.07
CA ASP A 20 14.21 2.50 -1.70
C ASP A 20 15.39 3.29 -1.14
N ASP A 21 15.26 4.61 -0.95
CA ASP A 21 16.30 5.45 -0.34
C ASP A 21 16.64 5.01 1.10
N LEU A 22 15.62 4.59 1.86
CA LEU A 22 15.80 4.04 3.21
C LEU A 22 16.48 2.67 3.16
N LEU A 23 15.99 1.76 2.31
CA LEU A 23 16.52 0.41 2.17
C LEU A 23 17.98 0.42 1.73
N CYS A 24 18.40 1.31 0.81
CA CYS A 24 19.81 1.45 0.44
C CYS A 24 20.71 1.69 1.65
N LYS A 25 20.26 2.44 2.66
CA LYS A 25 21.02 2.71 3.88
C LYS A 25 20.96 1.55 4.86
N VAL A 26 19.76 1.04 5.10
CA VAL A 26 19.50 -0.01 6.09
C VAL A 26 20.16 -1.33 5.70
N LEU A 27 20.06 -1.73 4.43
CA LEU A 27 20.60 -3.01 3.95
C LEU A 27 22.13 -3.07 4.01
N ALA A 28 22.81 -1.93 3.90
CA ALA A 28 24.25 -1.86 4.03
C ALA A 28 24.77 -2.20 5.45
N GLU A 29 23.90 -2.10 6.46
CA GLU A 29 24.24 -2.31 7.87
C GLU A 29 23.75 -3.66 8.42
N LEU A 30 22.84 -4.35 7.69
CA LEU A 30 22.25 -5.61 8.12
C LEU A 30 23.19 -6.79 7.88
N LYS A 31 23.13 -7.76 8.79
CA LYS A 31 23.86 -9.03 8.75
C LYS A 31 22.86 -10.19 8.75
N PRO A 32 23.30 -11.42 8.39
CA PRO A 32 22.40 -12.59 8.34
C PRO A 32 21.68 -12.90 9.66
N GLU A 33 22.26 -12.56 10.80
CA GLU A 33 21.66 -12.75 12.12
C GLU A 33 20.64 -11.67 12.51
N ASP A 34 20.55 -10.56 11.76
CA ASP A 34 19.69 -9.43 12.07
C ASP A 34 18.24 -9.64 11.58
N VAL A 35 17.33 -8.80 12.08
CA VAL A 35 15.91 -8.84 11.72
C VAL A 35 15.48 -7.47 11.21
N LEU A 36 14.87 -7.43 10.03
CA LEU A 36 14.19 -6.24 9.50
C LEU A 36 12.68 -6.42 9.67
N VAL A 37 12.04 -5.49 10.35
CA VAL A 37 10.58 -5.52 10.61
C VAL A 37 9.93 -4.33 9.96
N PHE A 38 8.98 -4.57 9.07
CA PHE A 38 8.05 -3.56 8.57
C PHE A 38 6.79 -3.54 9.44
N LEU A 39 6.41 -2.39 9.96
CA LEU A 39 5.35 -2.27 10.97
C LEU A 39 3.93 -2.18 10.38
N GLY A 40 3.80 -2.16 9.05
CA GLY A 40 2.52 -2.02 8.35
C GLY A 40 2.39 -0.67 7.64
N ASP A 41 1.16 -0.36 7.21
CA ASP A 41 0.78 0.87 6.51
C ASP A 41 1.63 1.13 5.26
N TYR A 42 1.68 0.11 4.39
CA TYR A 42 2.42 0.12 3.11
C TYR A 42 1.69 0.89 2.03
N ILE A 43 0.35 0.86 2.10
CA ILE A 43 -0.58 1.31 1.07
C ILE A 43 -1.21 2.66 1.40
N ASP A 44 -1.93 3.19 0.42
CA ASP A 44 -2.69 4.44 0.45
C ASP A 44 -1.81 5.70 0.47
N ARG A 45 -2.43 6.85 0.23
CA ARG A 45 -1.83 8.19 0.21
C ARG A 45 -0.82 8.42 -0.92
N GLY A 46 0.26 7.65 -0.98
CA GLY A 46 1.31 7.76 -2.00
C GLY A 46 0.94 7.09 -3.32
N SER A 47 1.71 7.39 -4.34
CA SER A 47 1.37 7.05 -5.73
C SER A 47 1.68 5.61 -6.13
N ASP A 48 2.48 4.87 -5.36
CA ASP A 48 2.95 3.54 -5.75
C ASP A 48 2.90 2.51 -4.61
N SER A 49 1.68 2.25 -4.14
CA SER A 49 1.42 1.21 -3.14
C SER A 49 1.82 -0.18 -3.65
N ARG A 50 1.56 -0.46 -4.94
CA ARG A 50 1.94 -1.71 -5.58
C ARG A 50 3.45 -1.92 -5.55
N GLY A 51 4.22 -0.93 -5.99
CA GLY A 51 5.68 -1.01 -5.99
C GLY A 51 6.25 -1.22 -4.58
N CYS A 52 5.68 -0.57 -3.56
CA CYS A 52 6.08 -0.79 -2.16
C CYS A 52 5.88 -2.25 -1.73
N LEU A 53 4.71 -2.82 -1.99
CA LEU A 53 4.43 -4.21 -1.64
C LEU A 53 5.32 -5.19 -2.40
N GLU A 54 5.47 -5.01 -3.72
CA GLU A 54 6.36 -5.86 -4.54
C GLU A 54 7.82 -5.76 -4.06
N ARG A 55 8.27 -4.59 -3.66
CA ARG A 55 9.62 -4.37 -3.13
C ARG A 55 9.86 -5.12 -1.82
N ILE A 56 8.89 -5.09 -0.91
CA ILE A 56 8.96 -5.81 0.38
C ILE A 56 8.90 -7.32 0.16
N VAL A 57 8.03 -7.81 -0.73
CA VAL A 57 7.93 -9.24 -1.05
C VAL A 57 9.25 -9.76 -1.61
N ARG A 58 9.83 -9.10 -2.61
CA ARG A 58 11.14 -9.47 -3.17
C ARG A 58 12.23 -9.47 -2.13
N LEU A 59 12.27 -8.43 -1.29
CA LEU A 59 13.27 -8.37 -0.21
C LEU A 59 13.14 -9.55 0.75
N ARG A 60 11.91 -9.97 1.08
CA ARG A 60 11.66 -11.12 1.93
C ARG A 60 12.09 -12.45 1.30
N GLU A 61 12.02 -12.55 -0.04
CA GLU A 61 12.43 -13.75 -0.79
C GLU A 61 13.94 -13.83 -0.99
N ASP A 62 14.60 -12.68 -1.18
CA ASP A 62 16.00 -12.62 -1.61
C ASP A 62 17.00 -12.38 -0.46
N ALA A 63 16.55 -11.91 0.72
CA ALA A 63 17.42 -11.54 1.83
C ALA A 63 18.01 -12.78 2.52
N ASP A 64 19.26 -12.66 2.95
CA ASP A 64 19.98 -13.65 3.78
C ASP A 64 19.75 -13.44 5.29
N PHE A 65 18.95 -12.44 5.69
CA PHE A 65 18.51 -12.13 7.04
C PHE A 65 16.97 -12.23 7.15
N GLN A 66 16.47 -12.23 8.38
CA GLN A 66 15.02 -12.36 8.60
C GLN A 66 14.27 -11.05 8.25
N VAL A 67 13.25 -11.15 7.40
CA VAL A 67 12.33 -10.04 7.06
C VAL A 67 10.92 -10.37 7.54
N LEU A 68 10.37 -9.53 8.41
CA LEU A 68 9.01 -9.61 8.91
C LEU A 68 8.19 -8.43 8.38
N ALA A 69 6.97 -8.71 7.92
CA ALA A 69 6.02 -7.71 7.49
C ALA A 69 4.74 -7.84 8.31
N LEU A 70 4.45 -6.84 9.12
CA LEU A 70 3.25 -6.79 9.94
C LEU A 70 2.11 -6.13 9.17
N GLN A 71 0.90 -6.36 9.63
CA GLN A 71 -0.29 -5.74 9.07
C GLN A 71 -0.57 -4.42 9.79
N GLY A 72 -0.61 -3.32 9.03
CA GLY A 72 -1.08 -2.02 9.52
C GLY A 72 -2.61 -1.88 9.47
N ASN A 73 -3.10 -0.74 9.96
CA ASN A 73 -4.53 -0.47 9.95
C ASN A 73 -5.06 -0.23 8.51
N HIS A 74 -4.27 0.29 7.59
CA HIS A 74 -4.66 0.48 6.20
C HIS A 74 -4.89 -0.86 5.49
N GLU A 75 -3.98 -1.81 5.62
CA GLU A 75 -4.13 -3.18 5.09
C GLU A 75 -5.31 -3.91 5.75
N TYR A 76 -5.49 -3.75 7.07
CA TYR A 76 -6.63 -4.35 7.78
C TYR A 76 -7.97 -3.90 7.20
N TRP A 77 -8.16 -2.59 7.00
CA TRP A 77 -9.41 -2.05 6.46
C TRP A 77 -9.60 -2.37 4.99
N MET A 78 -8.52 -2.42 4.20
CA MET A 78 -8.55 -2.88 2.82
C MET A 78 -9.07 -4.33 2.73
N LEU A 79 -8.46 -5.25 3.47
CA LEU A 79 -8.86 -6.65 3.48
C LEU A 79 -10.30 -6.84 4.00
N ARG A 80 -10.71 -6.03 4.96
CA ARG A 80 -12.08 -6.04 5.46
C ARG A 80 -13.10 -5.57 4.42
N SER A 81 -12.76 -4.57 3.63
CA SER A 81 -13.61 -4.07 2.54
C SER A 81 -13.79 -5.11 1.43
N PHE A 82 -12.80 -5.94 1.17
CA PHE A 82 -12.93 -7.06 0.22
C PHE A 82 -13.80 -8.21 0.75
N ARG A 83 -13.78 -8.47 2.05
CA ARG A 83 -14.60 -9.52 2.67
C ARG A 83 -16.05 -9.10 2.89
N ASP A 84 -16.28 -7.83 3.11
CA ASP A 84 -17.59 -7.24 3.39
C ASP A 84 -17.75 -5.94 2.58
N HIS A 85 -18.38 -6.07 1.41
CA HIS A 85 -18.62 -4.96 0.49
C HIS A 85 -19.54 -3.86 1.03
N THR A 86 -20.18 -4.06 2.17
CA THR A 86 -20.97 -3.02 2.87
C THR A 86 -20.06 -2.08 3.68
N ARG A 87 -18.81 -2.45 3.90
CA ARG A 87 -17.85 -1.70 4.70
C ARG A 87 -16.91 -0.85 3.83
N HIS A 88 -17.34 0.34 3.53
CA HIS A 88 -16.62 1.26 2.64
C HIS A 88 -15.59 2.15 3.35
N TYR A 89 -15.23 1.87 4.60
CA TYR A 89 -14.36 2.74 5.39
C TYR A 89 -13.00 2.95 4.74
N TRP A 90 -12.39 1.89 4.20
CA TRP A 90 -11.13 2.00 3.47
C TRP A 90 -11.24 2.92 2.26
N LEU A 91 -12.26 2.71 1.42
CA LEU A 91 -12.49 3.53 0.21
C LEU A 91 -12.79 5.00 0.51
N LEU A 92 -13.49 5.27 1.63
CA LEU A 92 -14.00 6.59 1.94
C LEU A 92 -13.12 7.40 2.89
N GLY A 93 -12.41 6.72 3.79
CA GLY A 93 -11.70 7.34 4.90
C GLY A 93 -10.18 7.27 4.83
N LEU A 94 -9.61 6.36 4.04
CA LEU A 94 -8.18 6.07 4.07
C LEU A 94 -7.43 6.36 2.74
N GLU A 95 -8.04 7.15 1.84
CA GLU A 95 -7.42 7.54 0.56
C GLU A 95 -7.00 6.36 -0.34
N ALA A 96 -7.80 5.28 -0.33
CA ALA A 96 -7.57 4.03 -1.04
C ALA A 96 -7.40 4.16 -2.56
N PHE A 97 -7.84 5.27 -3.15
CA PHE A 97 -7.80 5.47 -4.60
C PHE A 97 -6.39 5.42 -5.18
N GLN A 98 -5.39 5.87 -4.43
CA GLN A 98 -3.99 5.79 -4.86
C GLN A 98 -3.51 4.34 -4.94
N THR A 99 -3.90 3.52 -3.96
CA THR A 99 -3.61 2.09 -3.97
C THR A 99 -4.29 1.41 -5.16
N ILE A 100 -5.58 1.64 -5.38
CA ILE A 100 -6.31 1.07 -6.51
C ILE A 100 -5.68 1.50 -7.84
N ALA A 101 -5.31 2.78 -7.97
CA ALA A 101 -4.66 3.32 -9.16
C ALA A 101 -3.30 2.69 -9.45
N SER A 102 -2.54 2.34 -8.41
CA SER A 102 -1.24 1.68 -8.57
C SER A 102 -1.34 0.25 -9.14
N TYR A 103 -2.53 -0.39 -9.03
CA TYR A 103 -2.77 -1.72 -9.57
C TYR A 103 -3.52 -1.71 -10.90
N SER A 104 -4.49 -0.83 -11.07
CA SER A 104 -5.28 -0.74 -12.29
C SER A 104 -5.98 0.61 -12.41
N VAL A 105 -5.74 1.24 -13.52
CA VAL A 105 -6.38 2.48 -13.94
C VAL A 105 -7.88 2.27 -14.17
N GLU A 106 -8.29 1.13 -14.72
CA GLU A 106 -9.69 0.75 -14.94
C GLU A 106 -10.45 0.53 -13.63
N ALA A 107 -9.81 -0.09 -12.63
CA ALA A 107 -10.42 -0.35 -11.32
C ALA A 107 -10.74 0.95 -10.57
N VAL A 108 -9.90 1.97 -10.67
CA VAL A 108 -10.18 3.31 -10.12
C VAL A 108 -11.45 3.89 -10.73
N HIS A 109 -11.58 3.73 -12.04
CA HIS A 109 -12.72 4.23 -12.79
C HIS A 109 -14.03 3.58 -12.37
N TYR A 110 -14.01 2.27 -12.17
CA TYR A 110 -15.14 1.49 -11.67
C TYR A 110 -15.52 1.94 -10.25
N ALA A 111 -14.57 2.04 -9.34
CA ALA A 111 -14.79 2.51 -7.97
C ALA A 111 -15.38 3.93 -7.92
N ALA A 112 -14.99 4.81 -8.85
CA ALA A 112 -15.54 6.16 -8.97
C ALA A 112 -16.97 6.22 -9.50
N LYS A 113 -17.44 5.19 -10.22
CA LYS A 113 -18.81 5.12 -10.78
C LYS A 113 -19.81 4.35 -9.95
N SER A 114 -19.34 3.46 -9.07
CA SER A 114 -20.23 2.77 -8.14
C SER A 114 -20.94 3.81 -7.25
N ASN A 115 -22.25 3.67 -7.11
CA ASN A 115 -23.12 4.61 -6.38
C ASN A 115 -22.86 4.56 -4.87
N VAL A 116 -21.72 5.03 -4.40
CA VAL A 116 -21.45 5.18 -2.97
C VAL A 116 -21.93 6.57 -2.53
N PRO A 117 -22.82 6.65 -1.51
CA PRO A 117 -23.51 7.92 -1.18
C PRO A 117 -22.57 9.03 -0.70
N GLY A 118 -22.79 10.22 -1.20
CA GLY A 118 -22.57 11.51 -0.59
C GLY A 118 -21.16 12.10 -0.48
N ARG A 119 -20.15 11.41 0.05
CA ARG A 119 -18.82 12.02 0.29
C ARG A 119 -17.80 11.82 -0.83
N LEU A 120 -18.03 10.92 -1.74
CA LEU A 120 -17.17 10.66 -2.90
C LEU A 120 -17.33 11.71 -4.02
N CYS A 121 -18.27 12.62 -3.93
CA CYS A 121 -18.55 13.56 -5.03
C CYS A 121 -17.37 14.50 -5.32
N SER A 122 -16.60 14.91 -4.32
CA SER A 122 -15.41 15.75 -4.51
C SER A 122 -14.23 14.98 -5.05
N GLN A 123 -14.07 13.72 -4.66
CA GLN A 123 -13.02 12.83 -5.16
C GLN A 123 -13.37 12.28 -6.55
N ARG A 124 -14.66 12.04 -6.85
CA ARG A 124 -15.14 11.74 -8.22
C ARG A 124 -14.65 12.76 -9.25
N LYS A 125 -14.73 14.05 -8.92
CA LYS A 125 -14.30 15.12 -9.84
C LYS A 125 -12.79 15.09 -10.10
N ARG A 126 -11.97 14.68 -9.14
CA ARG A 126 -10.53 14.51 -9.31
C ARG A 126 -10.20 13.32 -10.20
N LEU A 127 -10.84 12.17 -9.98
CA LEU A 127 -10.63 10.95 -10.74
C LEU A 127 -11.09 11.10 -12.21
N PHE A 128 -12.21 11.79 -12.43
CA PHE A 128 -12.70 12.07 -13.79
C PHE A 128 -11.73 12.94 -14.62
N ARG A 129 -10.97 13.81 -13.96
CA ARG A 129 -9.90 14.60 -14.62
C ARG A 129 -8.68 13.79 -15.03
N MET A 130 -8.54 12.57 -14.54
CA MET A 130 -7.43 11.67 -14.85
C MET A 130 -7.70 10.71 -16.02
N GLY A 131 -8.84 10.87 -16.74
CA GLY A 131 -9.06 10.23 -18.05
C GLY A 131 -9.52 8.78 -18.05
N PHE A 132 -10.23 8.32 -17.01
CA PHE A 132 -10.69 6.94 -16.92
C PHE A 132 -12.08 6.70 -17.51
N SER A 133 -12.21 5.79 -18.43
CA SER A 133 -13.44 5.42 -19.14
C SER A 133 -14.16 4.22 -18.51
N SER A 134 -15.45 4.18 -18.63
CA SER A 134 -16.28 3.17 -17.97
C SER A 134 -16.69 2.07 -18.92
N THR A 135 -16.33 0.87 -18.60
CA THR A 135 -17.06 -0.30 -19.09
C THR A 135 -17.08 -1.40 -18.03
N CYS A 136 -18.25 -1.94 -17.86
CA CYS A 136 -18.65 -3.23 -17.29
C CYS A 136 -18.73 -3.41 -15.78
N CYS A 137 -19.95 -3.70 -15.38
CA CYS A 137 -20.24 -4.93 -14.66
C CYS A 137 -21.54 -5.58 -15.17
N PRO A 138 -21.63 -6.90 -15.19
CA PRO A 138 -22.91 -7.60 -15.26
C PRO A 138 -23.69 -7.42 -13.97
#